data_9e88da2ee1d9c569fa64055da2d30391
#
_entry.id   9e88da2ee1d9c569fa64055da2d30391
#
_cell.length_a   1.000
_cell.length_b   1.000
_cell.length_c   1.000
_cell.angle_alpha   90.00
_cell.angle_beta   90.00
_cell.angle_gamma   90.00
#
_symmetry.space_group_name_H-M   'P 1'
#
loop_
_entity.id
_entity.type
_entity.pdbx_description
1 polymer ?
#
loop_
_entity_poly.entity_id
_entity_poly.type
_entity_poly.pdbx_seq_one_letter_code
_entity_poly.pdbx_strand_id
1 'polypeptide(L)'
;MSIVEDSQPEPITFKEHIFDFSFHPSNDIVAVGLINGQVQCFNYGIESNQLAWSTQVSKKSCRGVEFTNDGAHLMSISRDKSIQALDVSTGRLLYKIPKAHKYAINKICKLDTHLTATGDDEGIVKIWDMRTCKSIAEYKEHDDFISDMNYCKSSLLVTSGDGLLSIHDTRQLNQKVKLTDEIDDELLSMTIVKDGEKVIAGSQSGALYMWDWNNWNKTTKWIGHPSSVDSICKLDENAICTGASDGLLRFISISPQKFEGILGDHGQDFPIESVKMNHTNYLASCGHDLQLRFWNIQFLFEQNSRKHDLDDLDDHDHWDMPLTKRPKPRGHFFEDL
;
A
#
# COMPACT_ATOMS: atom_id res chain seq x y z
N MET A 1 16.18 -29.62 13.99
CA MET A 1 15.56 -28.35 13.62
C MET A 1 16.52 -27.69 12.66
N SER A 2 16.30 -27.80 11.35
CA SER A 2 17.04 -27.05 10.34
C SER A 2 16.59 -25.61 10.46
N ILE A 3 17.53 -24.72 10.76
CA ILE A 3 17.37 -23.28 10.64
C ILE A 3 17.04 -23.07 9.16
N VAL A 4 15.80 -22.74 8.84
CA VAL A 4 15.47 -22.14 7.55
C VAL A 4 16.12 -20.77 7.65
N GLU A 5 17.29 -20.61 7.03
CA GLU A 5 17.88 -19.29 6.81
C GLU A 5 16.80 -18.47 6.13
N ASP A 6 16.44 -17.34 6.75
CA ASP A 6 15.51 -16.34 6.20
C ASP A 6 16.16 -15.74 4.94
N SER A 7 16.04 -16.44 3.82
CA SER A 7 16.58 -15.99 2.56
C SER A 7 15.67 -14.93 1.98
N GLN A 8 16.12 -13.70 2.02
CA GLN A 8 15.48 -12.54 1.37
C GLN A 8 16.48 -11.88 0.40
N PRO A 9 16.00 -11.18 -0.63
CA PRO A 9 16.87 -10.41 -1.50
C PRO A 9 17.65 -9.35 -0.71
N GLU A 10 18.91 -9.14 -1.08
CA GLU A 10 19.73 -8.06 -0.51
C GLU A 10 19.13 -6.69 -0.82
N PRO A 11 19.31 -5.66 0.04
CA PRO A 11 18.85 -4.32 -0.26
C PRO A 11 19.47 -3.74 -1.52
N ILE A 12 18.68 -3.03 -2.33
CA ILE A 12 19.18 -2.29 -3.49
C ILE A 12 19.49 -0.86 -3.06
N THR A 13 20.75 -0.44 -3.20
CA THR A 13 21.20 0.90 -2.85
C THR A 13 21.20 1.83 -4.06
N PHE A 14 20.68 3.03 -3.89
CA PHE A 14 20.59 4.06 -4.92
C PHE A 14 21.51 5.24 -4.61
N LYS A 15 21.80 6.04 -5.65
CA LYS A 15 22.57 7.29 -5.49
C LYS A 15 21.67 8.48 -5.17
N GLU A 16 20.38 8.35 -5.40
CA GLU A 16 19.36 9.39 -5.34
C GLU A 16 18.18 8.91 -4.53
N HIS A 17 17.42 9.81 -3.91
CA HIS A 17 16.23 9.48 -3.15
C HIS A 17 15.17 8.77 -4.00
N ILE A 18 14.56 7.75 -3.42
CA ILE A 18 13.45 7.01 -3.98
C ILE A 18 12.16 7.72 -3.56
N PHE A 19 11.27 8.01 -4.52
CA PHE A 19 9.93 8.52 -4.23
C PHE A 19 8.88 7.42 -4.18
N ASP A 20 8.99 6.46 -5.09
CA ASP A 20 8.03 5.36 -5.18
C ASP A 20 8.65 4.17 -5.91
N PHE A 21 8.08 3.01 -5.69
CA PHE A 21 8.44 1.80 -6.41
C PHE A 21 7.18 0.97 -6.71
N SER A 22 7.26 0.07 -7.67
CA SER A 22 6.18 -0.85 -7.99
C SER A 22 6.74 -2.22 -8.31
N PHE A 23 6.05 -3.27 -7.88
CA PHE A 23 6.37 -4.64 -8.27
C PHE A 23 5.62 -5.03 -9.53
N HIS A 24 6.29 -5.80 -10.37
CA HIS A 24 5.65 -6.45 -11.50
C HIS A 24 4.61 -7.48 -11.00
N PRO A 25 3.43 -7.57 -11.63
CA PRO A 25 2.33 -8.39 -11.11
C PRO A 25 2.62 -9.89 -11.03
N SER A 26 3.57 -10.42 -11.79
CA SER A 26 3.83 -11.88 -11.88
C SER A 26 5.29 -12.30 -11.96
N ASN A 27 6.23 -11.37 -12.08
CA ASN A 27 7.65 -11.67 -12.20
C ASN A 27 8.43 -10.97 -11.09
N ASP A 28 9.63 -11.47 -10.77
CA ASP A 28 10.53 -10.88 -9.78
C ASP A 28 11.25 -9.63 -10.35
N ILE A 29 10.44 -8.65 -10.71
CA ILE A 29 10.87 -7.37 -11.27
C ILE A 29 10.31 -6.24 -10.39
N VAL A 30 11.15 -5.26 -10.10
CA VAL A 30 10.77 -4.03 -9.39
C VAL A 30 11.22 -2.80 -10.17
N ALA A 31 10.33 -1.83 -10.29
CA ALA A 31 10.64 -0.52 -10.89
C ALA A 31 10.64 0.55 -9.81
N VAL A 32 11.59 1.48 -9.87
CA VAL A 32 11.83 2.51 -8.86
C VAL A 32 11.90 3.89 -9.51
N GLY A 33 11.13 4.83 -9.00
CA GLY A 33 11.11 6.23 -9.42
C GLY A 33 11.98 7.11 -8.50
N LEU A 34 12.89 7.87 -9.08
CA LEU A 34 13.91 8.64 -8.36
C LEU A 34 13.68 10.16 -8.42
N ILE A 35 14.24 10.88 -7.44
CA ILE A 35 14.14 12.34 -7.32
C ILE A 35 14.74 13.09 -8.52
N ASN A 36 15.74 12.51 -9.19
CA ASN A 36 16.36 13.09 -10.37
C ASN A 36 15.56 12.87 -11.66
N GLY A 37 14.40 12.16 -11.57
CA GLY A 37 13.51 11.86 -12.69
C GLY A 37 13.93 10.65 -13.51
N GLN A 38 14.85 9.83 -13.00
CA GLN A 38 15.13 8.51 -13.55
C GLN A 38 14.10 7.48 -13.05
N VAL A 39 13.84 6.51 -13.88
CA VAL A 39 13.19 5.25 -13.53
C VAL A 39 14.19 4.13 -13.76
N GLN A 40 14.39 3.31 -12.75
CA GLN A 40 15.27 2.13 -12.82
C GLN A 40 14.45 0.87 -12.60
N CYS A 41 14.76 -0.17 -13.36
CA CYS A 41 14.09 -1.47 -13.28
C CYS A 41 15.11 -2.56 -12.97
N PHE A 42 14.80 -3.38 -11.98
CA PHE A 42 15.67 -4.44 -11.51
C PHE A 42 14.96 -5.79 -11.58
N ASN A 43 15.70 -6.82 -11.98
CA ASN A 43 15.36 -8.20 -11.63
C ASN A 43 15.93 -8.44 -10.23
N TYR A 44 15.08 -8.73 -9.26
CA TYR A 44 15.52 -9.01 -7.89
C TYR A 44 15.44 -10.50 -7.60
N GLY A 45 16.26 -10.96 -6.66
CA GLY A 45 16.29 -12.36 -6.25
C GLY A 45 17.22 -12.58 -5.07
N ILE A 46 17.11 -13.73 -4.43
CA ILE A 46 17.92 -14.11 -3.26
C ILE A 46 19.42 -14.10 -3.57
N GLU A 47 19.81 -14.54 -4.75
CA GLU A 47 21.23 -14.63 -5.12
C GLU A 47 21.82 -13.28 -5.55
N SER A 48 21.05 -12.45 -6.24
CA SER A 48 21.52 -11.14 -6.70
C SER A 48 20.38 -10.27 -7.24
N ASN A 49 20.59 -8.95 -7.16
CA ASN A 49 19.75 -7.94 -7.80
C ASN A 49 20.47 -7.41 -9.04
N GLN A 50 19.82 -7.45 -10.20
CA GLN A 50 20.41 -7.02 -11.47
C GLN A 50 19.63 -5.85 -12.06
N LEU A 51 20.33 -4.74 -12.36
CA LEU A 51 19.75 -3.62 -13.08
C LEU A 51 19.44 -4.06 -14.51
N ALA A 52 18.16 -4.12 -14.87
CA ALA A 52 17.72 -4.45 -16.23
C ALA A 52 17.88 -3.24 -17.15
N TRP A 53 17.41 -2.08 -16.72
CA TRP A 53 17.53 -0.82 -17.46
C TRP A 53 17.35 0.40 -16.54
N SER A 54 17.82 1.56 -17.04
CA SER A 54 17.63 2.87 -16.41
C SER A 54 17.27 3.90 -17.48
N THR A 55 16.16 4.62 -17.28
CA THR A 55 15.63 5.56 -18.26
C THR A 55 15.35 6.92 -17.61
N GLN A 56 15.83 8.00 -18.22
CA GLN A 56 15.49 9.37 -17.82
C GLN A 56 14.14 9.75 -18.41
N VAL A 57 13.08 9.74 -17.61
CA VAL A 57 11.70 10.06 -18.04
C VAL A 57 11.39 11.55 -17.95
N SER A 58 12.02 12.24 -17.01
CA SER A 58 11.81 13.65 -16.72
C SER A 58 13.10 14.32 -16.20
N LYS A 59 13.19 15.65 -16.32
CA LYS A 59 14.22 16.46 -15.63
C LYS A 59 13.83 16.85 -14.19
N LYS A 60 12.62 16.47 -13.77
CA LYS A 60 12.08 16.67 -12.42
C LYS A 60 11.81 15.30 -11.81
N SER A 61 11.56 15.26 -10.50
CA SER A 61 11.32 14.01 -9.78
C SER A 61 10.24 13.15 -10.42
N CYS A 62 10.51 11.84 -10.49
CA CYS A 62 9.52 10.82 -10.73
C CYS A 62 8.83 10.52 -9.40
N ARG A 63 7.56 10.89 -9.26
CA ARG A 63 6.83 10.82 -7.99
C ARG A 63 6.01 9.55 -7.81
N GLY A 64 5.77 8.81 -8.89
CA GLY A 64 5.06 7.55 -8.82
C GLY A 64 5.34 6.67 -10.03
N VAL A 65 5.32 5.38 -9.80
CA VAL A 65 5.47 4.32 -10.81
C VAL A 65 4.46 3.22 -10.57
N GLU A 66 3.84 2.72 -11.63
CA GLU A 66 2.81 1.68 -11.55
C GLU A 66 2.87 0.76 -12.76
N PHE A 67 3.01 -0.56 -12.54
CA PHE A 67 2.90 -1.55 -13.61
C PHE A 67 1.46 -1.72 -14.07
N THR A 68 1.27 -1.93 -15.37
CA THR A 68 -0.01 -2.39 -15.91
C THR A 68 -0.34 -3.81 -15.43
N ASN A 69 -1.61 -4.20 -15.50
CA ASN A 69 -2.05 -5.51 -14.99
C ASN A 69 -1.41 -6.70 -15.72
N ASP A 70 -1.08 -6.53 -17.01
CA ASP A 70 -0.36 -7.52 -17.83
C ASP A 70 1.15 -7.49 -17.64
N GLY A 71 1.68 -6.51 -16.87
CA GLY A 71 3.11 -6.32 -16.65
C GLY A 71 3.88 -5.83 -17.88
N ALA A 72 3.24 -5.62 -19.02
CA ALA A 72 3.94 -5.24 -20.26
C ALA A 72 4.45 -3.80 -20.25
N HIS A 73 3.77 -2.91 -19.52
CA HIS A 73 4.08 -1.50 -19.48
C HIS A 73 4.25 -1.00 -18.03
N LEU A 74 5.09 0.00 -17.88
CA LEU A 74 5.27 0.75 -16.65
C LEU A 74 4.80 2.20 -16.88
N MET A 75 3.83 2.62 -16.11
CA MET A 75 3.41 4.01 -16.05
C MET A 75 4.27 4.78 -15.07
N SER A 76 4.62 6.02 -15.38
CA SER A 76 5.29 6.93 -14.45
C SER A 76 4.69 8.32 -14.48
N ILE A 77 4.71 8.98 -13.33
CA ILE A 77 4.26 10.36 -13.16
C ILE A 77 5.38 11.23 -12.62
N SER A 78 5.34 12.50 -12.96
CA SER A 78 6.45 13.40 -12.61
C SER A 78 5.97 14.76 -12.13
N ARG A 79 6.83 15.39 -11.33
CA ARG A 79 6.70 16.81 -10.95
C ARG A 79 6.73 17.75 -12.17
N ASP A 80 7.18 17.29 -13.35
CA ASP A 80 7.08 18.06 -14.61
C ASP A 80 5.66 18.09 -15.19
N LYS A 81 4.67 17.49 -14.46
CA LYS A 81 3.23 17.46 -14.80
C LYS A 81 2.90 16.52 -15.96
N SER A 82 3.78 15.58 -16.25
CA SER A 82 3.60 14.61 -17.33
C SER A 82 3.35 13.21 -16.82
N ILE A 83 2.65 12.44 -17.64
CA ILE A 83 2.48 10.98 -17.50
C ILE A 83 3.29 10.34 -18.62
N GLN A 84 4.05 9.28 -18.32
CA GLN A 84 4.83 8.52 -19.28
C GLN A 84 4.46 7.04 -19.20
N ALA A 85 4.59 6.34 -20.33
CA ALA A 85 4.56 4.89 -20.38
C ALA A 85 5.85 4.36 -20.97
N LEU A 86 6.41 3.34 -20.33
CA LEU A 86 7.62 2.66 -20.73
C LEU A 86 7.33 1.19 -21.04
N ASP A 87 8.03 0.64 -21.99
CA ASP A 87 8.07 -0.80 -22.23
C ASP A 87 8.94 -1.46 -21.15
N VAL A 88 8.40 -2.45 -20.45
CA VAL A 88 9.08 -3.08 -19.31
C VAL A 88 10.31 -3.88 -19.73
N SER A 89 10.29 -4.50 -20.91
CA SER A 89 11.37 -5.34 -21.39
C SER A 89 12.62 -4.53 -21.82
N THR A 90 12.41 -3.31 -22.29
CA THR A 90 13.47 -2.50 -22.91
C THR A 90 13.75 -1.18 -22.18
N GLY A 91 12.86 -0.74 -21.29
CA GLY A 91 12.91 0.58 -20.67
C GLY A 91 12.66 1.74 -21.63
N ARG A 92 12.21 1.47 -22.87
CA ARG A 92 11.96 2.51 -23.87
C ARG A 92 10.68 3.28 -23.57
N LEU A 93 10.75 4.61 -23.71
CA LEU A 93 9.58 5.46 -23.64
C LEU A 93 8.68 5.17 -24.86
N LEU A 94 7.45 4.72 -24.57
CA LEU A 94 6.43 4.46 -25.58
C LEU A 94 5.67 5.72 -25.95
N TYR A 95 5.19 6.45 -24.95
CA TYR A 95 4.52 7.74 -25.12
C TYR A 95 4.66 8.61 -23.87
N LYS A 96 4.43 9.91 -24.05
CA LYS A 96 4.40 10.90 -22.99
C LYS A 96 3.21 11.81 -23.19
N ILE A 97 2.41 12.03 -22.11
CA ILE A 97 1.36 13.04 -22.03
C ILE A 97 1.94 14.24 -21.32
N PRO A 98 2.40 15.28 -22.02
CA PRO A 98 2.96 16.46 -21.39
C PRO A 98 1.83 17.34 -20.85
N LYS A 99 2.10 18.05 -19.73
CA LYS A 99 1.11 18.95 -19.11
C LYS A 99 -0.24 18.27 -18.86
N ALA A 100 -0.21 17.00 -18.43
CA ALA A 100 -1.40 16.22 -18.09
C ALA A 100 -2.22 16.92 -16.99
N HIS A 101 -1.55 17.54 -16.02
CA HIS A 101 -2.13 18.38 -14.99
C HIS A 101 -1.61 19.83 -15.04
N LYS A 102 -2.34 20.72 -14.35
CA LYS A 102 -1.90 22.11 -14.15
C LYS A 102 -0.80 22.21 -13.11
N TYR A 103 -0.79 21.30 -12.13
CA TYR A 103 0.16 21.21 -11.03
C TYR A 103 0.97 19.92 -11.09
N ALA A 104 1.91 19.72 -10.18
CA ALA A 104 2.73 18.51 -10.16
C ALA A 104 1.88 17.31 -9.77
N ILE A 105 2.09 16.18 -10.43
CA ILE A 105 1.33 14.96 -10.16
C ILE A 105 2.00 14.22 -9.01
N ASN A 106 1.21 13.82 -8.01
CA ASN A 106 1.68 13.14 -6.80
C ASN A 106 1.41 11.64 -6.81
N LYS A 107 0.22 11.24 -7.23
CA LYS A 107 -0.20 9.84 -7.15
C LYS A 107 -0.75 9.35 -8.49
N ILE A 108 -0.55 8.06 -8.71
CA ILE A 108 -1.09 7.31 -9.83
C ILE A 108 -1.76 6.04 -9.28
N CYS A 109 -2.90 5.70 -9.83
CA CYS A 109 -3.63 4.48 -9.48
C CYS A 109 -4.21 3.86 -10.74
N LYS A 110 -3.92 2.60 -11.00
CA LYS A 110 -4.60 1.86 -12.08
C LYS A 110 -6.01 1.49 -11.66
N LEU A 111 -6.98 1.68 -12.55
CA LEU A 111 -8.38 1.35 -12.30
C LEU A 111 -8.75 0.03 -12.96
N ASP A 112 -8.43 -0.10 -14.24
CA ASP A 112 -8.60 -1.33 -14.99
C ASP A 112 -7.49 -1.46 -16.07
N THR A 113 -7.71 -2.30 -17.07
CA THR A 113 -6.74 -2.56 -18.15
C THR A 113 -6.37 -1.30 -18.94
N HIS A 114 -7.27 -0.32 -19.01
CA HIS A 114 -7.12 0.86 -19.87
C HIS A 114 -7.31 2.19 -19.16
N LEU A 115 -7.82 2.16 -17.93
CA LEU A 115 -8.10 3.37 -17.16
C LEU A 115 -7.09 3.56 -16.02
N THR A 116 -6.64 4.79 -15.88
CA THR A 116 -5.70 5.18 -14.83
C THR A 116 -6.17 6.49 -14.21
N ALA A 117 -6.10 6.60 -12.89
CA ALA A 117 -6.33 7.84 -12.17
C ALA A 117 -4.99 8.50 -11.80
N THR A 118 -4.99 9.83 -11.77
CA THR A 118 -3.86 10.62 -11.27
C THR A 118 -4.37 11.76 -10.40
N GLY A 119 -3.62 12.06 -9.33
CA GLY A 119 -3.88 13.16 -8.40
C GLY A 119 -2.71 14.14 -8.36
N ASP A 120 -2.98 15.42 -8.19
CA ASP A 120 -1.95 16.47 -8.18
C ASP A 120 -1.83 17.22 -6.83
N ASP A 121 -0.87 18.17 -6.76
CA ASP A 121 -0.54 18.96 -5.57
C ASP A 121 -1.67 19.92 -5.14
N GLU A 122 -2.69 20.16 -5.97
CA GLU A 122 -3.79 21.10 -5.71
C GLU A 122 -5.16 20.41 -5.65
N GLY A 123 -5.15 19.09 -5.34
CA GLY A 123 -6.38 18.34 -5.10
C GLY A 123 -7.14 17.92 -6.36
N ILE A 124 -6.58 18.08 -7.55
CA ILE A 124 -7.25 17.68 -8.79
C ILE A 124 -7.02 16.21 -9.05
N VAL A 125 -8.10 15.46 -9.22
CA VAL A 125 -8.10 14.06 -9.65
C VAL A 125 -8.56 13.97 -11.09
N LYS A 126 -7.81 13.26 -11.94
CA LYS A 126 -8.19 12.97 -13.33
C LYS A 126 -8.22 11.48 -13.60
N ILE A 127 -9.20 11.06 -14.41
CA ILE A 127 -9.26 9.71 -14.96
C ILE A 127 -8.89 9.77 -16.45
N TRP A 128 -8.02 8.88 -16.87
CA TRP A 128 -7.44 8.80 -18.21
C TRP A 128 -7.83 7.51 -18.90
N ASP A 129 -8.19 7.59 -20.17
CA ASP A 129 -8.20 6.44 -21.09
C ASP A 129 -6.82 6.36 -21.79
N MET A 130 -6.02 5.39 -21.38
CA MET A 130 -4.63 5.26 -21.84
C MET A 130 -4.50 4.83 -23.29
N ARG A 131 -5.58 4.27 -23.90
CA ARG A 131 -5.62 3.95 -25.34
C ARG A 131 -5.63 5.22 -26.20
N THR A 132 -6.32 6.23 -25.71
CA THR A 132 -6.46 7.53 -26.42
C THR A 132 -5.55 8.62 -25.86
N CYS A 133 -4.91 8.36 -24.71
CA CYS A 133 -4.10 9.32 -23.96
C CYS A 133 -4.87 10.61 -23.61
N LYS A 134 -6.18 10.49 -23.34
CA LYS A 134 -7.07 11.61 -23.02
C LYS A 134 -7.65 11.46 -21.62
N SER A 135 -7.79 12.60 -20.94
CA SER A 135 -8.60 12.68 -19.73
C SER A 135 -10.07 12.55 -20.09
N ILE A 136 -10.78 11.66 -19.41
CA ILE A 136 -12.21 11.39 -19.58
C ILE A 136 -13.04 11.95 -18.42
N ALA A 137 -12.41 12.25 -17.28
CA ALA A 137 -13.03 12.91 -16.14
C ALA A 137 -11.98 13.75 -15.40
N GLU A 138 -12.46 14.85 -14.78
CA GLU A 138 -11.68 15.72 -13.90
C GLU A 138 -12.55 16.09 -12.71
N TYR A 139 -12.02 15.95 -11.50
CA TYR A 139 -12.68 16.25 -10.24
C TYR A 139 -11.85 17.25 -9.44
N LYS A 140 -12.54 18.21 -8.83
CA LYS A 140 -11.97 19.23 -7.98
C LYS A 140 -12.74 19.27 -6.66
N GLU A 141 -12.60 18.24 -5.88
CA GLU A 141 -13.32 18.06 -4.62
C GLU A 141 -12.42 18.28 -3.39
N HIS A 142 -11.12 18.37 -3.59
CA HIS A 142 -10.11 18.58 -2.57
C HIS A 142 -9.46 19.94 -2.69
N ASP A 143 -9.09 20.52 -1.56
CA ASP A 143 -8.44 21.84 -1.45
C ASP A 143 -6.94 21.74 -1.16
N ASP A 144 -6.38 20.52 -1.00
CA ASP A 144 -4.96 20.26 -0.77
C ASP A 144 -4.50 19.05 -1.58
N PHE A 145 -3.20 18.75 -1.52
CA PHE A 145 -2.57 17.68 -2.33
C PHE A 145 -3.25 16.33 -2.17
N ILE A 146 -3.34 15.60 -3.28
CA ILE A 146 -3.76 14.19 -3.24
C ILE A 146 -2.63 13.35 -2.68
N SER A 147 -2.89 12.70 -1.55
CA SER A 147 -1.92 11.92 -0.81
C SER A 147 -1.88 10.45 -1.23
N ASP A 148 -3.04 9.82 -1.42
CA ASP A 148 -3.12 8.43 -1.86
C ASP A 148 -4.40 8.12 -2.63
N MET A 149 -4.38 7.02 -3.39
CA MET A 149 -5.53 6.55 -4.18
C MET A 149 -5.58 5.03 -4.19
N ASN A 150 -6.78 4.49 -4.05
CA ASN A 150 -7.01 3.05 -4.13
C ASN A 150 -8.31 2.75 -4.90
N TYR A 151 -8.34 1.60 -5.58
CA TYR A 151 -9.47 1.22 -6.43
C TYR A 151 -10.05 -0.12 -6.01
N CYS A 152 -11.35 -0.14 -5.74
CA CYS A 152 -12.08 -1.34 -5.36
C CYS A 152 -13.55 -1.24 -5.74
N LYS A 153 -14.16 -2.35 -6.14
CA LYS A 153 -15.62 -2.44 -6.41
C LYS A 153 -16.14 -1.32 -7.32
N SER A 154 -15.40 -0.98 -8.38
CA SER A 154 -15.70 0.12 -9.30
C SER A 154 -15.75 1.52 -8.66
N SER A 155 -15.14 1.67 -7.51
CA SER A 155 -14.99 2.96 -6.83
C SER A 155 -13.51 3.30 -6.71
N LEU A 156 -13.16 4.52 -7.12
CA LEU A 156 -11.86 5.12 -6.82
C LEU A 156 -12.02 5.90 -5.50
N LEU A 157 -11.22 5.53 -4.53
CA LEU A 157 -11.10 6.22 -3.25
C LEU A 157 -9.85 7.09 -3.29
N VAL A 158 -9.96 8.29 -2.75
CA VAL A 158 -8.87 9.29 -2.78
C VAL A 158 -8.77 9.95 -1.42
N THR A 159 -7.57 9.98 -0.84
CA THR A 159 -7.25 10.75 0.37
C THR A 159 -6.47 12.00 0.02
N SER A 160 -6.61 13.04 0.82
CA SER A 160 -5.95 14.32 0.64
C SER A 160 -5.42 14.89 1.96
N GLY A 161 -4.45 15.80 1.86
CA GLY A 161 -3.96 16.61 2.97
C GLY A 161 -5.02 17.51 3.62
N ASP A 162 -6.16 17.73 2.96
CA ASP A 162 -7.29 18.47 3.51
C ASP A 162 -8.12 17.67 4.55
N GLY A 163 -7.72 16.45 4.86
CA GLY A 163 -8.41 15.58 5.84
C GLY A 163 -9.67 14.91 5.32
N LEU A 164 -9.94 14.96 4.01
CA LEU A 164 -11.09 14.33 3.39
C LEU A 164 -10.72 13.03 2.67
N LEU A 165 -11.66 12.09 2.69
CA LEU A 165 -11.68 10.94 1.80
C LEU A 165 -12.82 11.13 0.79
N SER A 166 -12.53 11.09 -0.51
CA SER A 166 -13.52 11.13 -1.57
C SER A 166 -13.71 9.78 -2.25
N ILE A 167 -14.95 9.51 -2.67
CA ILE A 167 -15.36 8.24 -3.31
C ILE A 167 -16.01 8.55 -4.65
N HIS A 168 -15.38 8.08 -5.73
CA HIS A 168 -15.79 8.29 -7.12
C HIS A 168 -16.27 6.98 -7.74
N ASP A 169 -17.51 6.93 -8.22
CA ASP A 169 -18.01 5.77 -9.00
C ASP A 169 -17.48 5.85 -10.44
N THR A 170 -16.57 4.96 -10.80
CA THR A 170 -15.91 4.97 -12.12
C THR A 170 -16.81 4.51 -13.26
N ARG A 171 -17.98 3.95 -12.98
CA ARG A 171 -19.00 3.59 -13.98
C ARG A 171 -19.85 4.79 -14.36
N GLN A 172 -19.87 5.84 -13.52
CA GLN A 172 -20.73 7.00 -13.66
C GLN A 172 -19.92 8.29 -13.38
N LEU A 173 -19.01 8.61 -14.30
CA LEU A 173 -18.03 9.69 -14.16
C LEU A 173 -18.63 11.08 -13.94
N ASN A 174 -19.91 11.28 -14.27
CA ASN A 174 -20.62 12.56 -14.10
C ASN A 174 -21.46 12.64 -12.81
N GLN A 175 -21.42 11.60 -11.97
CA GLN A 175 -22.14 11.64 -10.68
C GLN A 175 -21.41 12.52 -9.67
N LYS A 176 -22.19 13.03 -8.71
CA LYS A 176 -21.64 13.75 -7.56
C LYS A 176 -20.75 12.81 -6.75
N VAL A 177 -19.54 13.26 -6.50
CA VAL A 177 -18.57 12.58 -5.62
C VAL A 177 -19.12 12.55 -4.19
N LYS A 178 -18.92 11.45 -3.50
CA LYS A 178 -19.20 11.36 -2.07
C LYS A 178 -17.94 11.76 -1.30
N LEU A 179 -18.13 12.58 -0.27
CA LEU A 179 -17.07 12.98 0.64
C LEU A 179 -17.39 12.45 2.05
N THR A 180 -16.36 12.18 2.82
CA THR A 180 -16.49 11.96 4.26
C THR A 180 -16.66 13.28 5.00
N ASP A 181 -16.94 13.21 6.30
CA ASP A 181 -16.77 14.38 7.16
C ASP A 181 -15.26 14.72 7.24
N GLU A 182 -14.94 16.01 7.28
CA GLU A 182 -13.58 16.52 7.40
C GLU A 182 -12.96 16.10 8.74
N ILE A 183 -11.71 15.64 8.67
CA ILE A 183 -10.90 15.29 9.83
C ILE A 183 -9.87 16.39 10.02
N ASP A 184 -9.73 16.88 11.26
CA ASP A 184 -8.68 17.85 11.63
C ASP A 184 -7.31 17.15 11.74
N ASP A 185 -6.88 16.54 10.62
CA ASP A 185 -5.61 15.83 10.47
C ASP A 185 -5.38 15.54 8.97
N GLU A 186 -4.15 15.64 8.49
CA GLU A 186 -3.83 15.31 7.10
C GLU A 186 -3.85 13.80 6.88
N LEU A 187 -4.58 13.32 5.87
CA LEU A 187 -4.55 11.92 5.46
C LEU A 187 -3.41 11.72 4.47
N LEU A 188 -2.51 10.74 4.73
CA LEU A 188 -1.28 10.54 3.94
C LEU A 188 -1.27 9.26 3.13
N SER A 189 -1.89 8.21 3.63
CA SER A 189 -1.86 6.87 3.04
C SER A 189 -3.17 6.14 3.26
N MET A 190 -3.46 5.12 2.45
CA MET A 190 -4.73 4.41 2.53
C MET A 190 -4.61 2.96 2.08
N THR A 191 -5.45 2.09 2.65
CA THR A 191 -5.66 0.73 2.15
C THR A 191 -7.10 0.25 2.36
N ILE A 192 -7.50 -0.78 1.60
CA ILE A 192 -8.82 -1.39 1.65
C ILE A 192 -8.68 -2.85 2.09
N VAL A 193 -9.42 -3.24 3.11
CA VAL A 193 -9.33 -4.55 3.78
C VAL A 193 -10.72 -5.14 4.02
N LYS A 194 -10.78 -6.36 4.61
CA LYS A 194 -12.03 -7.07 4.91
C LYS A 194 -12.91 -7.24 3.66
N ASP A 195 -12.32 -7.78 2.59
CA ASP A 195 -12.99 -8.00 1.30
C ASP A 195 -13.64 -6.72 0.74
N GLY A 196 -13.02 -5.57 1.01
CA GLY A 196 -13.51 -4.26 0.60
C GLY A 196 -14.66 -3.75 1.47
N GLU A 197 -14.80 -4.18 2.71
CA GLU A 197 -15.79 -3.68 3.67
C GLU A 197 -15.25 -2.57 4.55
N LYS A 198 -13.92 -2.44 4.67
CA LYS A 198 -13.28 -1.41 5.48
C LYS A 198 -12.19 -0.67 4.73
N VAL A 199 -12.12 0.63 4.97
CA VAL A 199 -11.06 1.52 4.49
C VAL A 199 -10.29 2.03 5.68
N ILE A 200 -8.95 1.98 5.61
CA ILE A 200 -8.06 2.47 6.65
C ILE A 200 -7.15 3.51 6.02
N ALA A 201 -7.05 4.69 6.64
CA ALA A 201 -6.12 5.73 6.26
C ALA A 201 -5.18 6.07 7.42
N GLY A 202 -3.92 6.31 7.09
CA GLY A 202 -2.89 6.82 7.99
C GLY A 202 -2.79 8.33 7.90
N SER A 203 -2.46 8.96 9.01
CA SER A 203 -2.43 10.41 9.10
C SER A 203 -1.09 10.98 9.56
N GLN A 204 -0.97 12.31 9.41
CA GLN A 204 0.20 13.08 9.84
C GLN A 204 0.43 13.00 11.36
N SER A 205 -0.64 12.93 12.17
CA SER A 205 -0.53 12.80 13.62
C SER A 205 -0.15 11.39 14.10
N GLY A 206 -0.01 10.40 13.20
CA GLY A 206 0.26 9.01 13.54
C GLY A 206 -0.99 8.19 13.89
N ALA A 207 -2.16 8.74 13.69
CA ALA A 207 -3.41 8.02 13.88
C ALA A 207 -3.78 7.20 12.63
N LEU A 208 -4.53 6.13 12.86
CA LEU A 208 -5.24 5.41 11.81
C LEU A 208 -6.72 5.75 11.91
N TYR A 209 -7.30 6.13 10.77
CA TYR A 209 -8.74 6.37 10.63
C TYR A 209 -9.37 5.24 9.85
N MET A 210 -10.54 4.77 10.28
CA MET A 210 -11.21 3.65 9.65
C MET A 210 -12.68 3.96 9.40
N TRP A 211 -13.14 3.64 8.19
CA TRP A 211 -14.53 3.72 7.74
C TRP A 211 -15.03 2.33 7.37
N ASP A 212 -16.32 2.11 7.61
CA ASP A 212 -17.02 0.98 7.03
C ASP A 212 -17.52 1.36 5.63
N TRP A 213 -17.41 0.44 4.66
CA TRP A 213 -17.89 0.67 3.30
C TRP A 213 -19.37 1.07 3.29
N ASN A 214 -19.70 2.12 2.54
CA ASN A 214 -21.02 2.76 2.50
C ASN A 214 -21.48 3.51 3.77
N ASN A 215 -20.65 3.61 4.82
CA ASN A 215 -20.94 4.39 6.01
C ASN A 215 -19.86 5.47 6.23
N TRP A 216 -19.75 6.39 5.27
CA TRP A 216 -18.64 7.33 5.16
C TRP A 216 -18.67 8.48 6.18
N ASN A 217 -19.83 8.71 6.84
CA ASN A 217 -19.98 9.75 7.87
C ASN A 217 -19.59 9.27 9.27
N LYS A 218 -19.19 8.00 9.41
CA LYS A 218 -18.77 7.46 10.70
C LYS A 218 -17.34 6.97 10.62
N THR A 219 -16.46 7.67 11.31
CA THR A 219 -15.02 7.36 11.37
C THR A 219 -14.68 6.81 12.76
N THR A 220 -13.84 5.78 12.78
CA THR A 220 -13.20 5.29 14.00
C THR A 220 -11.73 5.70 13.97
N LYS A 221 -11.30 6.43 15.00
CA LYS A 221 -9.91 6.83 15.18
C LYS A 221 -9.18 5.82 16.07
N TRP A 222 -8.02 5.38 15.62
CA TRP A 222 -7.13 4.51 16.37
C TRP A 222 -5.74 5.15 16.44
N ILE A 223 -5.25 5.42 17.64
CA ILE A 223 -3.97 6.10 17.87
C ILE A 223 -2.90 5.07 18.23
N GLY A 224 -1.71 5.18 17.68
CA GLY A 224 -0.67 4.22 18.02
C GLY A 224 0.72 4.45 17.44
N HIS A 225 0.90 5.32 16.43
CA HIS A 225 2.23 5.66 15.93
C HIS A 225 2.73 6.94 16.60
N PRO A 226 4.04 7.02 16.90
CA PRO A 226 4.62 8.23 17.48
C PRO A 226 4.81 9.37 16.46
N SER A 227 4.74 9.06 15.17
CA SER A 227 4.91 9.99 14.05
C SER A 227 3.97 9.63 12.90
N SER A 228 4.00 10.40 11.81
CA SER A 228 3.12 10.23 10.64
C SER A 228 3.18 8.82 10.05
N VAL A 229 2.04 8.38 9.50
CA VAL A 229 1.88 7.10 8.79
C VAL A 229 1.85 7.38 7.30
N ASP A 230 3.03 7.33 6.68
CA ASP A 230 3.23 7.80 5.31
C ASP A 230 2.88 6.74 4.27
N SER A 231 2.88 5.47 4.67
CA SER A 231 2.49 4.37 3.80
C SER A 231 1.78 3.24 4.54
N ILE A 232 0.77 2.67 3.90
CA ILE A 232 0.05 1.48 4.39
C ILE A 232 0.01 0.42 3.28
N CYS A 233 0.42 -0.80 3.62
CA CYS A 233 0.33 -1.96 2.75
C CYS A 233 -0.60 -3.00 3.36
N LYS A 234 -1.58 -3.47 2.60
CA LYS A 234 -2.39 -4.62 2.96
C LYS A 234 -1.55 -5.89 2.90
N LEU A 235 -1.50 -6.64 3.99
CA LEU A 235 -0.87 -7.97 4.03
C LEU A 235 -1.89 -9.06 3.74
N ASP A 236 -3.01 -9.02 4.43
CA ASP A 236 -4.17 -9.87 4.19
C ASP A 236 -5.46 -9.10 4.55
N GLU A 237 -6.61 -9.80 4.58
CA GLU A 237 -7.91 -9.16 4.90
C GLU A 237 -8.03 -8.76 6.38
N ASN A 238 -7.14 -9.22 7.24
CA ASN A 238 -7.16 -8.98 8.69
C ASN A 238 -5.92 -8.23 9.20
N ALA A 239 -4.96 -7.96 8.32
CA ALA A 239 -3.66 -7.43 8.70
C ALA A 239 -3.10 -6.42 7.70
N ILE A 240 -2.43 -5.42 8.23
CA ILE A 240 -1.73 -4.40 7.45
C ILE A 240 -0.29 -4.22 7.95
N CYS A 241 0.57 -3.72 7.08
CA CYS A 241 1.86 -3.15 7.43
C CYS A 241 1.81 -1.63 7.26
N THR A 242 2.31 -0.89 8.23
CA THR A 242 2.45 0.57 8.16
C THR A 242 3.91 0.96 8.15
N GLY A 243 4.27 1.89 7.27
CA GLY A 243 5.54 2.60 7.27
C GLY A 243 5.35 4.01 7.81
N ALA A 244 6.18 4.41 8.77
CA ALA A 244 6.05 5.67 9.45
C ALA A 244 7.34 6.51 9.38
N SER A 245 7.22 7.82 9.66
CA SER A 245 8.37 8.75 9.65
C SER A 245 9.41 8.46 10.72
N ASP A 246 9.12 7.59 11.69
CA ASP A 246 10.11 7.11 12.66
C ASP A 246 11.02 5.98 12.14
N GLY A 247 10.87 5.60 10.86
CA GLY A 247 11.68 4.59 10.19
C GLY A 247 11.25 3.15 10.45
N LEU A 248 10.16 2.90 11.17
CA LEU A 248 9.72 1.56 11.54
C LEU A 248 8.55 1.05 10.67
N LEU A 249 8.69 -0.20 10.26
CA LEU A 249 7.59 -0.98 9.68
C LEU A 249 6.86 -1.74 10.78
N ARG A 250 5.56 -1.49 10.94
CA ARG A 250 4.75 -2.12 11.98
C ARG A 250 3.72 -3.05 11.41
N PHE A 251 3.63 -4.23 12.02
CA PHE A 251 2.58 -5.21 11.77
C PHE A 251 1.38 -4.93 12.66
N ILE A 252 0.22 -4.79 12.05
CA ILE A 252 -1.01 -4.41 12.73
C ILE A 252 -2.13 -5.35 12.34
N SER A 253 -2.75 -5.97 13.35
CA SER A 253 -3.99 -6.73 13.21
C SER A 253 -5.20 -5.79 13.27
N ILE A 254 -6.20 -6.04 12.40
CA ILE A 254 -7.41 -5.20 12.31
C ILE A 254 -8.51 -5.70 13.26
N SER A 255 -8.55 -7.01 13.48
CA SER A 255 -9.55 -7.65 14.38
C SER A 255 -8.91 -8.77 15.21
N PRO A 256 -8.60 -8.53 16.50
CA PRO A 256 -8.75 -7.26 17.23
C PRO A 256 -7.76 -6.19 16.74
N GLN A 257 -8.09 -4.92 16.95
CA GLN A 257 -7.20 -3.80 16.64
C GLN A 257 -5.99 -3.83 17.58
N LYS A 258 -4.81 -4.22 17.03
CA LYS A 258 -3.62 -4.42 17.85
C LYS A 258 -2.33 -4.23 17.06
N PHE A 259 -1.36 -3.57 17.66
CA PHE A 259 0.03 -3.60 17.20
C PHE A 259 0.65 -4.94 17.59
N GLU A 260 0.99 -5.75 16.60
CA GLU A 260 1.53 -7.11 16.82
C GLU A 260 3.05 -7.10 16.93
N GLY A 261 3.74 -6.19 16.21
CA GLY A 261 5.19 -6.11 16.26
C GLY A 261 5.79 -5.19 15.20
N ILE A 262 7.11 -5.24 15.12
CA ILE A 262 7.92 -4.53 14.12
C ILE A 262 8.41 -5.56 13.10
N LEU A 263 8.17 -5.28 11.80
CA LEU A 263 8.62 -6.13 10.69
C LEU A 263 9.97 -5.68 10.13
N GLY A 264 10.28 -4.39 10.26
CA GLY A 264 11.51 -3.85 9.72
C GLY A 264 11.84 -2.47 10.29
N ASP A 265 13.11 -2.06 10.08
CA ASP A 265 13.65 -0.81 10.58
C ASP A 265 14.63 -0.24 9.55
N HIS A 266 14.38 0.99 9.07
CA HIS A 266 15.29 1.78 8.23
C HIS A 266 16.25 2.65 9.04
N GLY A 267 16.04 2.76 10.36
CA GLY A 267 16.74 3.66 11.26
C GLY A 267 15.93 4.90 11.63
N GLN A 268 16.14 5.43 12.82
CA GLN A 268 15.32 6.51 13.42
C GLN A 268 15.24 7.80 12.59
N ASP A 269 16.25 8.07 11.76
CA ASP A 269 16.35 9.30 10.98
C ASP A 269 15.92 9.12 9.51
N PHE A 270 15.33 7.95 9.17
CA PHE A 270 14.99 7.59 7.80
C PHE A 270 13.49 7.28 7.64
N PRO A 271 12.64 8.32 7.46
CA PRO A 271 11.22 8.14 7.16
C PRO A 271 10.99 7.14 6.03
N ILE A 272 9.93 6.33 6.18
CA ILE A 272 9.52 5.35 5.18
C ILE A 272 8.50 5.99 4.26
N GLU A 273 8.83 6.16 2.98
CA GLU A 273 7.98 6.80 1.98
C GLU A 273 6.95 5.84 1.37
N SER A 274 7.35 4.59 1.12
CA SER A 274 6.48 3.62 0.47
C SER A 274 6.75 2.21 0.95
N VAL A 275 5.66 1.44 1.12
CA VAL A 275 5.67 0.02 1.50
C VAL A 275 4.74 -0.72 0.56
N LYS A 276 5.21 -1.77 -0.11
CA LYS A 276 4.40 -2.59 -1.02
C LYS A 276 4.77 -4.06 -0.88
N MET A 277 3.80 -4.93 -1.12
CA MET A 277 3.99 -6.38 -1.13
C MET A 277 3.96 -6.91 -2.57
N ASN A 278 4.83 -7.87 -2.86
CA ASN A 278 4.85 -8.54 -4.14
C ASN A 278 3.90 -9.76 -4.18
N HIS A 279 3.85 -10.42 -5.33
CA HIS A 279 3.01 -11.61 -5.57
C HIS A 279 3.47 -12.88 -4.82
N THR A 280 4.67 -12.89 -4.23
CA THR A 280 5.26 -14.02 -3.48
C THR A 280 5.34 -13.76 -1.98
N ASN A 281 4.61 -12.77 -1.46
CA ASN A 281 4.57 -12.38 -0.06
C ASN A 281 5.91 -11.86 0.51
N TYR A 282 6.76 -11.27 -0.34
CA TYR A 282 7.82 -10.39 0.13
C TYR A 282 7.27 -8.97 0.26
N LEU A 283 7.55 -8.35 1.39
CA LEU A 283 7.34 -6.93 1.57
C LEU A 283 8.60 -6.19 1.13
N ALA A 284 8.44 -5.04 0.48
CA ALA A 284 9.54 -4.10 0.32
C ALA A 284 9.15 -2.73 0.82
N SER A 285 10.16 -1.97 1.22
CA SER A 285 10.01 -0.59 1.67
C SER A 285 11.18 0.26 1.19
N CYS A 286 10.89 1.52 0.92
CA CYS A 286 11.90 2.53 0.64
C CYS A 286 11.74 3.71 1.59
N GLY A 287 12.86 4.35 1.88
CA GLY A 287 12.92 5.50 2.77
C GLY A 287 14.06 6.45 2.40
N HIS A 288 14.35 7.36 3.32
CA HIS A 288 15.40 8.36 3.12
C HIS A 288 16.84 7.79 3.24
N ASP A 289 16.99 6.53 3.57
CA ASP A 289 18.29 5.83 3.61
C ASP A 289 18.84 5.44 2.24
N LEU A 290 18.20 5.86 1.16
CA LEU A 290 18.55 5.56 -0.24
C LEU A 290 18.53 4.06 -0.57
N GLN A 291 17.77 3.26 0.16
CA GLN A 291 17.67 1.82 -0.03
C GLN A 291 16.24 1.39 -0.32
N LEU A 292 16.10 0.42 -1.21
CA LEU A 292 14.93 -0.43 -1.30
C LEU A 292 15.25 -1.72 -0.55
N ARG A 293 14.61 -1.93 0.59
CA ARG A 293 14.81 -3.10 1.45
C ARG A 293 13.70 -4.11 1.25
N PHE A 294 14.05 -5.39 1.31
CA PHE A 294 13.11 -6.50 1.22
C PHE A 294 12.99 -7.16 2.59
N TRP A 295 11.78 -7.66 2.90
CA TRP A 295 11.45 -8.30 4.16
C TRP A 295 10.69 -9.58 3.88
N ASN A 296 11.21 -10.71 4.37
CA ASN A 296 10.51 -11.98 4.28
C ASN A 296 9.41 -12.04 5.35
N ILE A 297 8.15 -12.02 4.91
CA ILE A 297 6.98 -12.08 5.79
C ILE A 297 6.18 -13.38 5.62
N GLN A 298 6.74 -14.41 4.96
CA GLN A 298 6.06 -15.69 4.72
C GLN A 298 5.62 -16.36 6.01
N PHE A 299 6.40 -16.20 7.10
CA PHE A 299 6.07 -16.74 8.42
C PHE A 299 4.71 -16.28 8.97
N LEU A 300 4.22 -15.09 8.57
CA LEU A 300 2.92 -14.58 8.99
C LEU A 300 1.78 -15.39 8.39
N PHE A 301 1.94 -15.88 7.17
CA PHE A 301 0.93 -16.66 6.47
C PHE A 301 0.94 -18.14 6.90
N GLU A 302 2.09 -18.70 7.24
CA GLU A 302 2.21 -20.07 7.73
C GLU A 302 1.57 -20.27 9.11
N GLN A 303 1.62 -19.28 9.99
CA GLN A 303 0.97 -19.34 11.30
C GLN A 303 -0.55 -19.32 11.20
N ASN A 304 -1.10 -18.59 10.24
CA ASN A 304 -2.54 -18.52 10.01
C ASN A 304 -3.10 -19.83 9.44
N SER A 305 -2.34 -20.53 8.58
CA SER A 305 -2.72 -21.85 8.06
C SER A 305 -2.84 -22.89 9.18
N ARG A 306 -1.90 -22.89 10.12
CA ARG A 306 -1.91 -23.84 11.27
C ARG A 306 -3.03 -23.57 12.27
N LYS A 307 -3.49 -22.35 12.42
CA LYS A 307 -4.64 -22.02 13.28
C LYS A 307 -5.95 -22.52 12.66
N HIS A 308 -6.11 -22.35 11.35
CA HIS A 308 -7.30 -22.87 10.64
C HIS A 308 -7.39 -24.39 10.70
N ASP A 309 -6.26 -25.09 10.55
CA ASP A 309 -6.22 -26.55 10.66
C ASP A 309 -6.55 -27.06 12.08
N LEU A 310 -6.34 -26.26 13.11
CA LEU A 310 -6.66 -26.62 14.51
C LEU A 310 -8.14 -26.33 14.83
N ASP A 311 -8.71 -25.25 14.30
CA ASP A 311 -10.12 -24.92 14.49
C ASP A 311 -11.04 -25.89 13.72
N ASP A 312 -10.61 -26.41 12.57
CA ASP A 312 -11.33 -27.45 11.80
C ASP A 312 -11.27 -28.85 12.46
N LEU A 313 -10.33 -29.11 13.36
CA LEU A 313 -10.24 -30.37 14.10
C LEU A 313 -11.16 -30.42 15.31
N ASP A 314 -11.55 -29.27 15.89
CA ASP A 314 -12.45 -29.22 17.05
C ASP A 314 -13.96 -29.36 16.67
N ASP A 315 -14.31 -29.21 15.40
CA ASP A 315 -15.71 -29.30 14.92
C ASP A 315 -16.13 -30.76 14.49
N HIS A 316 -15.23 -31.73 14.52
CA HIS A 316 -15.54 -33.10 14.06
C HIS A 316 -15.67 -34.16 15.15
N ASP A 317 -15.51 -33.86 16.45
CA ASP A 317 -15.71 -34.80 17.53
C ASP A 317 -16.98 -34.55 18.36
N HIS A 318 -18.14 -34.54 17.71
CA HIS A 318 -19.42 -34.79 18.37
C HIS A 318 -19.86 -36.23 18.15
N TRP A 319 -19.16 -37.19 18.79
CA TRP A 319 -19.66 -38.54 19.02
C TRP A 319 -20.19 -38.65 20.45
N ASP A 320 -21.46 -39.00 20.54
CA ASP A 320 -22.20 -39.33 21.77
C ASP A 320 -21.41 -40.29 22.67
N MET A 321 -21.04 -39.81 23.84
CA MET A 321 -20.69 -40.72 24.96
C MET A 321 -21.67 -40.57 26.12
N PRO A 322 -22.12 -41.71 26.72
CA PRO A 322 -23.16 -41.69 27.74
C PRO A 322 -22.66 -41.11 29.07
N LEU A 323 -23.55 -40.37 29.71
CA LEU A 323 -23.41 -39.78 31.04
C LEU A 323 -22.99 -40.80 32.10
N THR A 324 -21.70 -40.87 32.50
CA THR A 324 -21.32 -41.39 33.82
C THR A 324 -20.13 -40.61 34.38
N LYS A 325 -20.45 -39.92 35.51
CA LYS A 325 -19.55 -39.49 36.60
C LYS A 325 -18.47 -38.46 36.30
N ARG A 326 -18.81 -37.21 36.52
CA ARG A 326 -17.85 -36.10 36.75
C ARG A 326 -17.20 -36.28 38.14
N PRO A 327 -15.86 -36.19 38.29
CA PRO A 327 -15.20 -35.94 39.58
C PRO A 327 -15.32 -34.46 39.92
N LYS A 328 -15.58 -34.15 41.18
CA LYS A 328 -15.65 -32.79 41.75
C LYS A 328 -14.26 -32.14 41.70
N PRO A 329 -14.17 -30.81 41.42
CA PRO A 329 -12.90 -30.12 41.54
C PRO A 329 -12.53 -29.93 43.01
N ARG A 330 -11.31 -30.30 43.39
CA ARG A 330 -10.69 -29.96 44.66
C ARG A 330 -10.26 -28.50 44.59
N GLY A 331 -10.76 -27.73 45.56
CA GLY A 331 -10.35 -26.33 45.74
C GLY A 331 -9.00 -26.22 46.45
N HIS A 332 -8.55 -24.94 46.43
CA HIS A 332 -7.45 -24.31 47.18
C HIS A 332 -6.01 -24.55 46.71
N PHE A 333 -5.42 -23.47 46.21
CA PHE A 333 -4.23 -22.84 46.81
C PHE A 333 -3.89 -21.59 46.01
N PHE A 334 -4.05 -20.41 46.63
CA PHE A 334 -3.14 -19.29 46.69
C PHE A 334 -3.92 -18.07 47.25
N GLU A 335 -3.96 -17.99 48.56
CA GLU A 335 -3.91 -16.72 49.32
C GLU A 335 -2.42 -16.53 49.68
N ASP A 336 -2.02 -15.25 49.72
CA ASP A 336 -0.74 -14.69 50.16
C ASP A 336 0.41 -14.66 49.13
N LEU A 337 0.51 -13.52 48.41
CA LEU A 337 1.63 -12.52 48.53
C LEU A 337 1.31 -11.30 47.61
#